data_894c93f44c3ce7b947ef21806d3dcdf3
#
_entry.id   894c93f44c3ce7b947ef21806d3dcdf3
#
_cell.length_a   1.000
_cell.length_b   1.000
_cell.length_c   1.000
_cell.angle_alpha   90.00
_cell.angle_beta   90.00
_cell.angle_gamma   90.00
#
_symmetry.space_group_name_H-M   'P 1'
#
loop_
_entity.id
_entity.type
_entity.pdbx_description
1 polymer ?
#
loop_
_entity_poly.entity_id
_entity_poly.type
_entity_poly.pdbx_seq_one_letter_code
_entity_poly.pdbx_strand_id
1 'polypeptide(L)'
;MTDSIDRRAVLRNASLLVTGAVLSRAVAAQQAAPAPLPPFPGFTAHDIPTSGGVTIHAVKGGSGPPLLLLHGAPQTHYTWRDVAPRLAEEFTVVAADLRGYGDSSQPQGLPDHSNYSKRAMAQDQIDVMRSFGFERFALVGQDRGGRVAHRMTLDHPDAVTKAVFIDIVPTYYLYTHVTLAFIQAYPHWFNLVQPSPAGENSAVALQGPANAPSPAQLEYRRRNSTPEGRHSMCEDYRAAASIDLEHDAADLDRRIRCPVNVLWAADGAMDRLYDVLAIWRERARNVTGKGMPGGHNMQEGAPNEVLAELQSFLRA
;
A
#
# COMPACT_ATOMS: atom_id res chain seq x y z
N MET A 1 -69.68 -35.68 -6.60
CA MET A 1 -69.24 -35.50 -7.99
C MET A 1 -67.91 -34.83 -7.92
N THR A 2 -66.86 -35.64 -8.02
CA THR A 2 -65.46 -35.15 -7.94
C THR A 2 -64.88 -35.33 -9.32
N ASP A 3 -64.68 -34.21 -10.03
CA ASP A 3 -64.01 -34.19 -11.31
C ASP A 3 -62.50 -34.43 -11.10
N SER A 4 -62.05 -35.58 -11.55
CA SER A 4 -60.66 -35.94 -11.59
C SER A 4 -60.01 -35.32 -12.85
N ILE A 5 -59.14 -34.34 -12.65
CA ILE A 5 -58.33 -33.76 -13.71
C ILE A 5 -57.33 -34.83 -14.17
N ASP A 6 -57.47 -35.29 -15.41
CA ASP A 6 -56.59 -36.25 -16.06
C ASP A 6 -55.21 -35.66 -16.31
N ARG A 7 -54.25 -36.06 -15.48
CA ARG A 7 -52.83 -35.64 -15.54
C ARG A 7 -52.08 -36.10 -16.80
N ARG A 8 -52.73 -36.88 -17.68
CA ARG A 8 -52.12 -37.38 -18.92
C ARG A 8 -52.32 -36.47 -20.13
N ALA A 9 -53.23 -35.47 -20.03
CA ALA A 9 -53.46 -34.53 -21.13
C ALA A 9 -52.50 -33.35 -21.14
N VAL A 10 -51.75 -33.08 -20.04
CA VAL A 10 -50.84 -31.94 -19.92
C VAL A 10 -49.46 -32.24 -20.52
N LEU A 11 -49.14 -33.50 -20.79
CA LEU A 11 -47.78 -33.93 -21.27
C LEU A 11 -47.69 -34.10 -22.79
N ARG A 12 -48.69 -33.76 -23.59
CA ARG A 12 -48.64 -33.96 -25.06
C ARG A 12 -48.43 -32.71 -25.90
N ASN A 13 -48.36 -31.50 -25.32
CA ASN A 13 -48.15 -30.26 -26.08
C ASN A 13 -46.85 -29.50 -25.72
N ALA A 14 -45.84 -30.19 -25.21
CA ALA A 14 -44.48 -29.62 -24.99
C ALA A 14 -43.47 -30.25 -25.94
N SER A 15 -43.78 -30.21 -27.24
CA SER A 15 -42.77 -30.60 -28.27
C SER A 15 -42.79 -29.51 -29.35
N LEU A 16 -41.56 -29.03 -29.62
CA LEU A 16 -41.20 -28.15 -30.74
C LEU A 16 -41.35 -26.64 -30.49
N LEU A 17 -40.45 -26.10 -29.67
CA LEU A 17 -39.80 -24.84 -29.98
C LEU A 17 -38.37 -24.93 -29.38
N VAL A 18 -37.52 -25.69 -30.04
CA VAL A 18 -36.06 -25.53 -29.91
C VAL A 18 -35.70 -24.34 -30.81
N THR A 19 -35.96 -23.15 -30.33
CA THR A 19 -35.33 -21.95 -30.86
C THR A 19 -33.91 -21.96 -30.27
N GLY A 20 -32.93 -22.12 -31.17
CA GLY A 20 -31.52 -22.02 -30.86
C GLY A 20 -31.19 -20.70 -30.18
N ALA A 21 -31.06 -20.72 -28.85
CA ALA A 21 -30.36 -19.71 -28.14
C ALA A 21 -28.89 -19.87 -28.52
N VAL A 22 -28.45 -19.14 -29.54
CA VAL A 22 -27.04 -18.85 -29.76
C VAL A 22 -26.61 -18.11 -28.50
N LEU A 23 -25.99 -18.86 -27.57
CA LEU A 23 -25.21 -18.30 -26.50
C LEU A 23 -24.05 -17.54 -27.16
N SER A 24 -24.32 -16.29 -27.52
CA SER A 24 -23.26 -15.31 -27.72
C SER A 24 -22.52 -15.21 -26.41
N ARG A 25 -21.47 -16.03 -26.23
CA ARG A 25 -20.41 -15.72 -25.31
C ARG A 25 -19.86 -14.36 -25.78
N ALA A 26 -20.36 -13.29 -25.19
CA ALA A 26 -19.65 -12.04 -25.17
C ALA A 26 -18.33 -12.38 -24.44
N VAL A 27 -17.29 -12.69 -25.21
CA VAL A 27 -15.92 -12.59 -24.75
C VAL A 27 -15.78 -11.11 -24.43
N ALA A 28 -15.96 -10.75 -23.17
CA ALA A 28 -15.56 -9.46 -22.69
C ALA A 28 -14.07 -9.37 -23.09
N ALA A 29 -13.81 -8.61 -24.13
CA ALA A 29 -12.44 -8.30 -24.51
C ALA A 29 -11.83 -7.67 -23.26
N GLN A 30 -10.92 -8.42 -22.63
CA GLN A 30 -10.18 -7.98 -21.49
C GLN A 30 -9.37 -6.79 -22.01
N GLN A 31 -9.85 -5.59 -21.77
CA GLN A 31 -9.13 -4.38 -22.17
C GLN A 31 -7.76 -4.50 -21.51
N ALA A 32 -6.72 -4.53 -22.35
CA ALA A 32 -5.35 -4.51 -21.86
C ALA A 32 -5.22 -3.33 -20.88
N ALA A 33 -4.59 -3.58 -19.74
CA ALA A 33 -4.34 -2.52 -18.78
C ALA A 33 -3.65 -1.34 -19.49
N PRO A 34 -4.02 -0.09 -19.19
CA PRO A 34 -3.35 1.07 -19.78
C PRO A 34 -1.84 0.96 -19.61
N ALA A 35 -1.08 1.48 -20.57
CA ALA A 35 0.38 1.54 -20.44
C ALA A 35 0.77 2.34 -19.20
N PRO A 36 1.87 1.95 -18.50
CA PRO A 36 2.37 2.69 -17.36
C PRO A 36 2.70 4.13 -17.76
N LEU A 37 2.51 5.06 -16.82
CA LEU A 37 2.97 6.43 -17.02
C LEU A 37 4.51 6.45 -17.12
N PRO A 38 5.09 7.39 -17.88
CA PRO A 38 6.54 7.53 -17.93
C PRO A 38 7.09 7.84 -16.52
N PRO A 39 8.34 7.46 -16.24
CA PRO A 39 9.03 7.88 -15.03
C PRO A 39 8.97 9.40 -14.83
N PHE A 40 9.16 9.86 -13.61
CA PHE A 40 9.22 11.30 -13.33
C PHE A 40 10.33 11.96 -14.18
N PRO A 41 10.20 13.26 -14.50
CA PRO A 41 11.25 13.98 -15.23
C PRO A 41 12.63 13.79 -14.56
N GLY A 42 13.62 13.32 -15.33
CA GLY A 42 14.96 13.03 -14.83
C GLY A 42 15.11 11.69 -14.08
N PHE A 43 14.07 10.85 -14.03
CA PHE A 43 14.11 9.52 -13.44
C PHE A 43 14.16 8.43 -14.50
N THR A 44 14.74 7.30 -14.14
CA THR A 44 14.74 6.04 -14.91
C THR A 44 14.01 4.95 -14.14
N ALA A 45 13.27 4.11 -14.85
CA ALA A 45 12.57 2.96 -14.30
C ALA A 45 13.49 1.73 -14.27
N HIS A 46 13.31 0.91 -13.23
CA HIS A 46 14.08 -0.30 -12.99
C HIS A 46 13.18 -1.39 -12.42
N ASP A 47 13.37 -2.63 -12.86
CA ASP A 47 12.75 -3.83 -12.32
C ASP A 47 13.84 -4.66 -11.65
N ILE A 48 13.80 -4.75 -10.32
CA ILE A 48 14.87 -5.29 -9.49
C ILE A 48 14.44 -6.63 -8.91
N PRO A 49 15.06 -7.76 -9.29
CA PRO A 49 14.86 -9.04 -8.61
C PRO A 49 15.37 -8.97 -7.17
N THR A 50 14.57 -9.48 -6.22
CA THR A 50 14.91 -9.49 -4.80
C THR A 50 15.16 -10.91 -4.29
N SER A 51 15.83 -11.03 -3.15
CA SER A 51 16.08 -12.30 -2.46
C SER A 51 14.79 -13.03 -2.04
N GLY A 52 13.68 -12.27 -1.92
CA GLY A 52 12.36 -12.80 -1.65
C GLY A 52 11.66 -13.45 -2.86
N GLY A 53 12.35 -13.58 -4.00
CA GLY A 53 11.82 -14.22 -5.21
C GLY A 53 10.76 -13.41 -5.95
N VAL A 54 10.71 -12.10 -5.71
CA VAL A 54 9.83 -11.14 -6.39
C VAL A 54 10.67 -10.09 -7.12
N THR A 55 10.05 -9.41 -8.08
CA THR A 55 10.63 -8.26 -8.76
C THR A 55 9.96 -7.00 -8.24
N ILE A 56 10.74 -6.02 -7.82
CA ILE A 56 10.28 -4.71 -7.37
C ILE A 56 10.52 -3.68 -8.44
N HIS A 57 9.44 -2.99 -8.82
CA HIS A 57 9.52 -1.83 -9.71
C HIS A 57 9.89 -0.58 -8.93
N ALA A 58 10.86 0.17 -9.42
CA ALA A 58 11.29 1.42 -8.81
C ALA A 58 11.70 2.44 -9.88
N VAL A 59 11.54 3.72 -9.57
CA VAL A 59 12.08 4.81 -10.36
C VAL A 59 13.20 5.50 -9.58
N LYS A 60 14.32 5.81 -10.25
CA LYS A 60 15.49 6.44 -9.63
C LYS A 60 15.90 7.69 -10.37
N GLY A 61 16.20 8.77 -9.64
CA GLY A 61 16.69 10.03 -10.21
C GLY A 61 17.51 10.86 -9.23
N GLY A 62 18.14 11.90 -9.75
CA GLY A 62 18.97 12.80 -8.95
C GLY A 62 20.35 12.29 -8.65
N SER A 63 21.08 13.07 -7.84
CA SER A 63 22.42 12.75 -7.33
C SER A 63 22.59 13.31 -5.93
N GLY A 64 23.37 12.63 -5.09
CA GLY A 64 23.58 13.00 -3.68
C GLY A 64 23.30 11.85 -2.72
N PRO A 65 23.07 12.12 -1.41
CA PRO A 65 22.77 11.09 -0.44
C PRO A 65 21.54 10.27 -0.84
N PRO A 66 21.53 8.93 -0.67
CA PRO A 66 20.43 8.08 -1.08
C PRO A 66 19.20 8.24 -0.19
N LEU A 67 18.03 8.32 -0.82
CA LEU A 67 16.72 8.48 -0.21
C LEU A 67 15.72 7.51 -0.81
N LEU A 68 15.09 6.68 0.02
CA LEU A 68 14.03 5.76 -0.38
C LEU A 68 12.66 6.35 -0.03
N LEU A 69 11.72 6.33 -0.98
CA LEU A 69 10.34 6.76 -0.82
C LEU A 69 9.39 5.57 -1.00
N LEU A 70 8.53 5.29 -0.01
CA LEU A 70 7.57 4.20 -0.01
C LEU A 70 6.13 4.73 0.10
N HIS A 71 5.26 4.26 -0.80
CA HIS A 71 3.86 4.66 -0.91
C HIS A 71 2.93 3.86 0.02
N GLY A 72 1.68 4.31 0.14
CA GLY A 72 0.59 3.62 0.82
C GLY A 72 -0.36 2.87 -0.12
N ALA A 73 -1.43 2.32 0.43
CA ALA A 73 -2.49 1.67 -0.33
C ALA A 73 -3.67 2.64 -0.59
N PRO A 74 -4.24 2.64 -1.78
CA PRO A 74 -3.96 1.83 -2.97
C PRO A 74 -3.04 2.52 -3.97
N GLN A 75 -2.11 3.37 -3.52
CA GLN A 75 -1.19 4.12 -4.38
C GLN A 75 -0.08 3.23 -4.97
N THR A 76 0.82 3.87 -5.71
CA THR A 76 2.07 3.36 -6.26
C THR A 76 3.17 4.41 -6.05
N HIS A 77 4.40 4.16 -6.50
CA HIS A 77 5.46 5.17 -6.50
C HIS A 77 5.00 6.52 -7.07
N TYR A 78 3.99 6.53 -7.94
CA TYR A 78 3.46 7.73 -8.59
C TYR A 78 2.85 8.75 -7.62
N THR A 79 2.54 8.38 -6.38
CA THR A 79 2.11 9.32 -5.33
C THR A 79 3.17 10.39 -5.03
N TRP A 80 4.44 10.11 -5.33
CA TRP A 80 5.58 10.99 -5.10
C TRP A 80 5.89 11.95 -6.27
N ARG A 81 5.10 11.95 -7.37
CA ARG A 81 5.34 12.69 -8.61
C ARG A 81 5.61 14.19 -8.42
N ASP A 82 4.97 14.81 -7.41
CA ASP A 82 5.09 16.25 -7.16
C ASP A 82 6.22 16.59 -6.15
N VAL A 83 6.75 15.58 -5.45
CA VAL A 83 7.76 15.73 -4.40
C VAL A 83 9.11 15.15 -4.82
N ALA A 84 9.13 13.96 -5.42
CA ALA A 84 10.36 13.25 -5.76
C ALA A 84 11.29 14.01 -6.73
N PRO A 85 10.81 14.65 -7.81
CA PRO A 85 11.69 15.41 -8.70
C PRO A 85 12.42 16.57 -8.02
N ARG A 86 11.76 17.21 -7.06
CA ARG A 86 12.34 18.33 -6.28
C ARG A 86 13.31 17.85 -5.21
N LEU A 87 13.08 16.69 -4.61
CA LEU A 87 14.05 16.04 -3.73
C LEU A 87 15.28 15.56 -4.51
N ALA A 88 15.12 15.19 -5.78
CA ALA A 88 16.19 14.75 -6.64
C ALA A 88 17.20 15.87 -7.02
N GLU A 89 16.87 17.13 -6.74
CA GLU A 89 17.84 18.24 -6.83
C GLU A 89 18.98 18.11 -5.79
N GLU A 90 18.76 17.37 -4.70
CA GLU A 90 19.71 17.26 -3.57
C GLU A 90 20.05 15.81 -3.19
N PHE A 91 19.18 14.88 -3.54
CA PHE A 91 19.30 13.47 -3.15
C PHE A 91 19.32 12.55 -4.37
N THR A 92 19.90 11.37 -4.22
CA THR A 92 19.60 10.26 -5.13
C THR A 92 18.32 9.61 -4.62
N VAL A 93 17.20 9.90 -5.27
CA VAL A 93 15.87 9.45 -4.87
C VAL A 93 15.53 8.14 -5.57
N VAL A 94 15.10 7.15 -4.78
CA VAL A 94 14.48 5.90 -5.24
C VAL A 94 13.05 5.89 -4.73
N ALA A 95 12.07 5.86 -5.63
CA ALA A 95 10.65 5.66 -5.27
C ALA A 95 10.20 4.30 -5.81
N ALA A 96 9.85 3.39 -4.91
CA ALA A 96 9.56 1.99 -5.24
C ALA A 96 8.09 1.64 -5.04
N ASP A 97 7.57 0.76 -5.91
CA ASP A 97 6.32 0.07 -5.68
C ASP A 97 6.53 -1.05 -4.67
N LEU A 98 5.69 -1.11 -3.65
CA LEU A 98 5.72 -2.21 -2.69
C LEU A 98 5.34 -3.53 -3.37
N ARG A 99 5.83 -4.67 -2.86
CA ARG A 99 5.33 -6.00 -3.23
C ARG A 99 3.81 -5.99 -3.20
N GLY A 100 3.16 -6.47 -4.26
CA GLY A 100 1.72 -6.51 -4.37
C GLY A 100 1.05 -5.27 -4.96
N TYR A 101 1.81 -4.21 -5.21
CA TYR A 101 1.30 -2.93 -5.73
C TYR A 101 2.00 -2.52 -7.03
N GLY A 102 1.34 -1.67 -7.80
CA GLY A 102 1.89 -1.06 -8.99
C GLY A 102 2.43 -2.09 -9.99
N ASP A 103 3.62 -1.85 -10.49
CA ASP A 103 4.31 -2.74 -11.42
C ASP A 103 5.22 -3.78 -10.75
N SER A 104 5.30 -3.78 -9.42
CA SER A 104 5.96 -4.84 -8.66
C SER A 104 5.19 -6.16 -8.75
N SER A 105 5.89 -7.27 -8.48
CA SER A 105 5.30 -8.61 -8.43
C SER A 105 4.12 -8.69 -7.47
N GLN A 106 3.08 -9.41 -7.88
CA GLN A 106 1.84 -9.65 -7.15
C GLN A 106 1.68 -11.17 -6.87
N PRO A 107 2.52 -11.79 -6.02
CA PRO A 107 2.48 -13.22 -5.77
C PRO A 107 1.23 -13.64 -5.02
N GLN A 108 0.88 -14.92 -5.10
CA GLN A 108 -0.13 -15.50 -4.22
C GLN A 108 0.33 -15.44 -2.76
N GLY A 109 -0.61 -15.17 -1.85
CA GLY A 109 -0.36 -15.23 -0.42
C GLY A 109 -0.04 -16.64 0.05
N LEU A 110 0.88 -16.77 1.00
CA LEU A 110 1.08 -18.01 1.74
C LEU A 110 -0.03 -18.17 2.80
N PRO A 111 -0.32 -19.40 3.24
CA PRO A 111 -1.37 -19.64 4.25
C PRO A 111 -1.21 -18.85 5.55
N ASP A 112 0.00 -18.50 5.92
CA ASP A 112 0.36 -17.70 7.09
C ASP A 112 0.57 -16.20 6.76
N HIS A 113 0.36 -15.80 5.51
CA HIS A 113 0.57 -14.45 4.97
C HIS A 113 2.01 -13.92 5.11
N SER A 114 2.98 -14.76 5.49
CA SER A 114 4.36 -14.33 5.81
C SER A 114 5.09 -13.67 4.65
N ASN A 115 4.76 -14.06 3.42
CA ASN A 115 5.33 -13.45 2.22
C ASN A 115 4.81 -12.02 1.94
N TYR A 116 3.78 -11.56 2.66
CA TYR A 116 3.30 -10.17 2.64
C TYR A 116 3.57 -9.43 3.96
N SER A 117 4.33 -10.06 4.88
CA SER A 117 4.74 -9.40 6.12
C SER A 117 5.57 -8.14 5.83
N LYS A 118 5.48 -7.16 6.73
CA LYS A 118 6.30 -5.95 6.62
C LYS A 118 7.79 -6.26 6.69
N ARG A 119 8.17 -7.39 7.32
CA ARG A 119 9.54 -7.92 7.32
C ARG A 119 9.98 -8.36 5.93
N ALA A 120 9.16 -9.13 5.22
CA ALA A 120 9.44 -9.55 3.85
C ALA A 120 9.51 -8.35 2.90
N MET A 121 8.55 -7.42 3.01
CA MET A 121 8.52 -6.21 2.20
C MET A 121 9.70 -5.27 2.51
N ALA A 122 10.15 -5.18 3.77
CA ALA A 122 11.33 -4.41 4.14
C ALA A 122 12.61 -5.01 3.51
N GLN A 123 12.74 -6.34 3.50
CA GLN A 123 13.86 -7.01 2.84
C GLN A 123 13.90 -6.71 1.34
N ASP A 124 12.75 -6.70 0.65
CA ASP A 124 12.69 -6.31 -0.76
C ASP A 124 13.30 -4.92 -0.98
N GLN A 125 12.96 -3.96 -0.13
CA GLN A 125 13.45 -2.59 -0.28
C GLN A 125 14.93 -2.44 0.06
N ILE A 126 15.45 -3.23 0.99
CA ILE A 126 16.89 -3.35 1.24
C ILE A 126 17.59 -3.88 -0.01
N ASP A 127 17.05 -4.89 -0.66
CA ASP A 127 17.61 -5.46 -1.90
C ASP A 127 17.57 -4.43 -3.05
N VAL A 128 16.49 -3.67 -3.17
CA VAL A 128 16.39 -2.55 -4.13
C VAL A 128 17.51 -1.53 -3.89
N MET A 129 17.70 -1.07 -2.67
CA MET A 129 18.72 -0.06 -2.39
C MET A 129 20.14 -0.62 -2.61
N ARG A 130 20.39 -1.86 -2.23
CA ARG A 130 21.67 -2.53 -2.48
C ARG A 130 21.96 -2.74 -3.96
N SER A 131 20.95 -2.99 -4.80
CA SER A 131 21.12 -3.12 -6.25
C SER A 131 21.69 -1.86 -6.89
N PHE A 132 21.46 -0.70 -6.25
CA PHE A 132 22.02 0.59 -6.64
C PHE A 132 23.32 0.94 -5.93
N GLY A 133 23.85 0.04 -5.09
CA GLY A 133 25.08 0.25 -4.30
C GLY A 133 24.88 1.05 -3.02
N PHE A 134 23.63 1.18 -2.53
CA PHE A 134 23.31 1.96 -1.34
C PHE A 134 23.15 1.05 -0.11
N GLU A 135 24.19 0.95 0.73
CA GLU A 135 24.15 0.22 2.00
C GLU A 135 23.48 1.03 3.12
N ARG A 136 23.50 2.36 3.02
CA ARG A 136 22.92 3.27 4.01
C ARG A 136 22.15 4.38 3.30
N PHE A 137 20.94 4.67 3.78
CA PHE A 137 20.03 5.63 3.14
C PHE A 137 19.05 6.25 4.14
N ALA A 138 18.50 7.40 3.79
CA ALA A 138 17.32 7.97 4.45
C ALA A 138 16.03 7.35 3.87
N LEU A 139 14.97 7.33 4.67
CA LEU A 139 13.74 6.60 4.35
C LEU A 139 12.51 7.46 4.66
N VAL A 140 11.58 7.55 3.72
CA VAL A 140 10.25 8.15 3.90
C VAL A 140 9.20 7.13 3.53
N GLY A 141 8.27 6.85 4.43
CA GLY A 141 7.17 5.92 4.16
C GLY A 141 5.82 6.50 4.58
N GLN A 142 4.83 6.39 3.71
CA GLN A 142 3.46 6.82 3.95
C GLN A 142 2.56 5.59 4.08
N ASP A 143 1.61 5.58 5.02
CA ASP A 143 0.62 4.52 5.26
C ASP A 143 1.26 3.11 5.24
N ARG A 144 0.92 2.22 4.29
CA ARG A 144 1.49 0.86 4.19
C ARG A 144 3.01 0.90 4.04
N GLY A 145 3.55 1.84 3.23
CA GLY A 145 4.98 2.09 3.13
C GLY A 145 5.61 2.58 4.42
N GLY A 146 4.88 3.36 5.22
CA GLY A 146 5.32 3.75 6.56
C GLY A 146 5.47 2.56 7.51
N ARG A 147 4.60 1.54 7.39
CA ARG A 147 4.69 0.30 8.18
C ARG A 147 5.87 -0.58 7.75
N VAL A 148 6.14 -0.66 6.44
CA VAL A 148 7.37 -1.29 5.92
C VAL A 148 8.60 -0.55 6.42
N ALA A 149 8.57 0.79 6.36
CA ALA A 149 9.64 1.65 6.87
C ALA A 149 9.89 1.43 8.38
N HIS A 150 8.83 1.37 9.20
CA HIS A 150 8.95 1.06 10.63
C HIS A 150 9.64 -0.29 10.86
N ARG A 151 9.19 -1.36 10.19
CA ARG A 151 9.79 -2.68 10.31
C ARG A 151 11.25 -2.67 9.85
N MET A 152 11.57 -1.97 8.75
CA MET A 152 12.93 -1.83 8.24
C MET A 152 13.88 -1.18 9.25
N THR A 153 13.44 -0.15 9.98
CA THR A 153 14.27 0.51 11.01
C THR A 153 14.61 -0.41 12.18
N LEU A 154 13.79 -1.42 12.45
CA LEU A 154 14.03 -2.41 13.49
C LEU A 154 14.91 -3.57 12.99
N ASP A 155 14.65 -4.09 11.80
CA ASP A 155 15.36 -5.25 11.26
C ASP A 155 16.72 -4.88 10.64
N HIS A 156 16.86 -3.68 10.07
CA HIS A 156 18.06 -3.18 9.39
C HIS A 156 18.53 -1.83 9.96
N PRO A 157 18.79 -1.74 11.28
CA PRO A 157 19.05 -0.47 11.96
C PRO A 157 20.34 0.24 11.50
N ASP A 158 21.25 -0.47 10.85
CA ASP A 158 22.50 0.10 10.36
C ASP A 158 22.37 0.62 8.91
N ALA A 159 21.32 0.20 8.19
CA ALA A 159 21.02 0.68 6.84
C ALA A 159 20.25 2.02 6.85
N VAL A 160 19.35 2.22 7.81
CA VAL A 160 18.51 3.43 7.84
C VAL A 160 19.16 4.53 8.65
N THR A 161 19.51 5.65 7.99
CA THR A 161 20.19 6.79 8.63
C THR A 161 19.22 7.79 9.26
N LYS A 162 18.03 7.98 8.66
CA LYS A 162 16.90 8.80 9.12
C LYS A 162 15.61 8.19 8.62
N ALA A 163 14.52 8.31 9.37
CA ALA A 163 13.21 7.81 8.95
C ALA A 163 12.13 8.88 9.10
N VAL A 164 11.24 8.97 8.10
CA VAL A 164 10.02 9.77 8.18
C VAL A 164 8.83 8.84 8.02
N PHE A 165 7.89 8.89 8.96
CA PHE A 165 6.63 8.14 8.91
C PHE A 165 5.47 9.10 8.70
N ILE A 166 4.67 8.84 7.65
CA ILE A 166 3.57 9.72 7.27
C ILE A 166 2.23 9.05 7.56
N ASP A 167 1.45 9.70 8.40
CA ASP A 167 0.04 9.45 8.78
C ASP A 167 -0.23 8.02 9.29
N ILE A 168 0.65 7.53 10.16
CA ILE A 168 0.51 6.24 10.83
C ILE A 168 0.91 6.30 12.31
N VAL A 169 0.40 5.35 13.08
CA VAL A 169 0.97 4.88 14.35
C VAL A 169 1.45 3.43 14.17
N PRO A 170 2.35 2.89 15.01
CA PRO A 170 2.84 1.51 14.91
C PRO A 170 1.72 0.49 14.80
N THR A 171 1.89 -0.53 13.95
CA THR A 171 0.85 -1.53 13.62
C THR A 171 0.35 -2.25 14.87
N TYR A 172 1.24 -2.71 15.72
CA TYR A 172 0.87 -3.40 16.96
C TYR A 172 0.04 -2.51 17.90
N TYR A 173 0.47 -1.25 18.09
CA TYR A 173 -0.28 -0.30 18.91
C TYR A 173 -1.70 -0.12 18.39
N LEU A 174 -1.85 0.07 17.08
CA LEU A 174 -3.13 0.30 16.43
C LEU A 174 -4.09 -0.89 16.63
N TYR A 175 -3.64 -2.12 16.41
CA TYR A 175 -4.48 -3.30 16.56
C TYR A 175 -4.80 -3.65 18.03
N THR A 176 -3.91 -3.31 18.97
CA THR A 176 -4.14 -3.56 20.40
C THR A 176 -4.95 -2.46 21.10
N HIS A 177 -5.16 -1.30 20.43
CA HIS A 177 -5.91 -0.15 20.96
C HIS A 177 -7.07 0.23 20.03
N VAL A 178 -7.75 -0.77 19.48
CA VAL A 178 -8.92 -0.56 18.61
C VAL A 178 -10.07 0.04 19.40
N THR A 179 -10.65 1.14 18.86
CA THR A 179 -11.84 1.78 19.41
C THR A 179 -12.95 1.79 18.37
N LEU A 180 -14.19 2.02 18.80
CA LEU A 180 -15.31 2.20 17.85
C LEU A 180 -15.05 3.35 16.87
N ALA A 181 -14.46 4.44 17.36
CA ALA A 181 -14.09 5.58 16.51
C ALA A 181 -13.07 5.19 15.43
N PHE A 182 -12.10 4.33 15.77
CA PHE A 182 -11.16 3.80 14.77
C PHE A 182 -11.87 2.91 13.74
N ILE A 183 -12.75 2.01 14.16
CA ILE A 183 -13.52 1.15 13.24
C ILE A 183 -14.35 1.99 12.28
N GLN A 184 -14.97 3.06 12.77
CA GLN A 184 -15.77 3.97 11.93
C GLN A 184 -14.92 4.77 10.94
N ALA A 185 -13.72 5.19 11.34
CA ALA A 185 -12.81 5.94 10.48
C ALA A 185 -12.11 5.06 9.42
N TYR A 186 -11.81 3.80 9.77
CA TYR A 186 -11.03 2.87 8.95
C TYR A 186 -11.72 1.50 8.78
N PRO A 187 -12.97 1.43 8.30
CA PRO A 187 -13.69 0.15 8.18
C PRO A 187 -12.99 -0.83 7.23
N HIS A 188 -12.24 -0.33 6.25
CA HIS A 188 -11.50 -1.16 5.31
C HIS A 188 -10.45 -2.05 5.97
N TRP A 189 -9.88 -1.68 7.11
CA TRP A 189 -8.94 -2.53 7.87
C TRP A 189 -9.56 -3.86 8.29
N PHE A 190 -10.86 -3.87 8.57
CA PHE A 190 -11.61 -5.06 8.98
C PHE A 190 -12.25 -5.78 7.78
N ASN A 191 -12.50 -5.06 6.70
CA ASN A 191 -13.10 -5.64 5.50
C ASN A 191 -12.05 -6.37 4.64
N LEU A 192 -10.85 -5.79 4.47
CA LEU A 192 -9.80 -6.36 3.62
C LEU A 192 -9.17 -7.63 4.20
N VAL A 193 -9.20 -7.81 5.51
CA VAL A 193 -8.69 -9.02 6.17
C VAL A 193 -9.63 -10.22 6.07
N GLN A 194 -10.87 -10.02 5.58
CA GLN A 194 -11.83 -11.12 5.43
C GLN A 194 -11.28 -12.18 4.46
N PRO A 195 -11.66 -13.46 4.65
CA PRO A 195 -11.29 -14.52 3.71
C PRO A 195 -11.72 -14.20 2.28
N SER A 196 -10.95 -14.69 1.31
CA SER A 196 -11.31 -14.59 -0.11
C SER A 196 -12.66 -15.31 -0.37
N PRO A 197 -13.57 -14.76 -1.19
CA PRO A 197 -13.43 -13.53 -1.99
C PRO A 197 -13.97 -12.25 -1.31
N ALA A 198 -14.36 -12.30 -0.03
CA ALA A 198 -15.01 -11.18 0.64
C ALA A 198 -14.09 -9.96 0.78
N GLY A 199 -12.83 -10.18 1.14
CA GLY A 199 -11.80 -9.13 1.22
C GLY A 199 -11.60 -8.46 -0.14
N GLU A 200 -11.35 -9.24 -1.18
CA GLU A 200 -11.10 -8.75 -2.53
C GLU A 200 -12.29 -7.97 -3.12
N ASN A 201 -13.53 -8.37 -2.80
CA ASN A 201 -14.72 -7.62 -3.17
C ASN A 201 -14.77 -6.26 -2.45
N SER A 202 -14.34 -6.21 -1.19
CA SER A 202 -14.27 -4.97 -0.41
C SER A 202 -13.16 -4.03 -0.91
N ALA A 203 -12.07 -4.56 -1.48
CA ALA A 203 -10.96 -3.79 -2.02
C ALA A 203 -11.38 -2.88 -3.19
N VAL A 204 -12.48 -3.19 -3.88
CA VAL A 204 -13.01 -2.35 -4.97
C VAL A 204 -13.37 -0.95 -4.46
N ALA A 205 -13.89 -0.83 -3.25
CA ALA A 205 -14.30 0.45 -2.67
C ALA A 205 -13.13 1.41 -2.43
N LEU A 206 -11.91 0.90 -2.20
CA LEU A 206 -10.72 1.73 -1.97
C LEU A 206 -10.19 2.41 -3.23
N GLN A 207 -10.67 2.01 -4.39
CA GLN A 207 -10.18 2.55 -5.66
C GLN A 207 -10.80 3.91 -6.01
N GLY A 208 -11.61 4.45 -5.11
CA GLY A 208 -12.28 5.74 -5.29
C GLY A 208 -13.44 5.68 -6.29
N PRO A 209 -14.12 6.81 -6.55
CA PRO A 209 -15.32 6.85 -7.37
C PRO A 209 -15.03 6.42 -8.81
N ALA A 210 -15.96 5.69 -9.43
CA ALA A 210 -15.83 5.23 -10.81
C ALA A 210 -15.88 6.38 -11.82
N ASN A 211 -16.53 7.50 -11.46
CA ASN A 211 -16.77 8.63 -12.34
C ASN A 211 -15.60 9.64 -12.28
N ALA A 212 -15.09 10.01 -13.44
CA ALA A 212 -14.07 11.05 -13.64
C ALA A 212 -12.81 10.91 -12.73
N PRO A 213 -12.09 9.79 -12.77
CA PRO A 213 -10.87 9.63 -12.01
C PRO A 213 -9.78 10.59 -12.49
N SER A 214 -8.96 11.10 -11.57
CA SER A 214 -7.76 11.85 -11.93
C SER A 214 -6.72 10.95 -12.63
N PRO A 215 -5.74 11.52 -13.37
CA PRO A 215 -4.65 10.73 -13.96
C PRO A 215 -3.92 9.86 -12.93
N ALA A 216 -3.68 10.36 -11.72
CA ALA A 216 -3.08 9.59 -10.63
C ALA A 216 -3.96 8.41 -10.20
N GLN A 217 -5.28 8.62 -10.05
CA GLN A 217 -6.20 7.53 -9.73
C GLN A 217 -6.26 6.47 -10.83
N LEU A 218 -6.15 6.86 -12.11
CA LEU A 218 -6.07 5.90 -13.22
C LEU A 218 -4.81 5.06 -13.11
N GLU A 219 -3.66 5.69 -12.78
CA GLU A 219 -2.41 4.96 -12.58
C GLU A 219 -2.52 3.96 -11.41
N TYR A 220 -3.05 4.37 -10.27
CA TYR A 220 -3.22 3.47 -9.11
C TYR A 220 -4.14 2.29 -9.46
N ARG A 221 -5.21 2.54 -10.24
CA ARG A 221 -6.14 1.47 -10.66
C ARG A 221 -5.54 0.52 -11.68
N ARG A 222 -4.62 0.97 -12.50
CA ARG A 222 -4.08 0.21 -13.62
C ARG A 222 -3.67 -1.21 -13.25
N ARG A 223 -3.00 -1.37 -12.12
CA ARG A 223 -2.54 -2.68 -11.60
C ARG A 223 -3.31 -3.13 -10.35
N ASN A 224 -3.67 -2.20 -9.48
CA ASN A 224 -4.26 -2.55 -8.19
C ASN A 224 -5.76 -2.92 -8.31
N SER A 225 -6.40 -2.65 -9.47
CA SER A 225 -7.79 -3.08 -9.73
C SER A 225 -7.92 -4.46 -10.37
N THR A 226 -6.82 -5.11 -10.74
CA THR A 226 -6.84 -6.49 -11.24
C THR A 226 -7.21 -7.47 -10.13
N PRO A 227 -7.66 -8.69 -10.43
CA PRO A 227 -7.87 -9.72 -9.41
C PRO A 227 -6.63 -9.94 -8.54
N GLU A 228 -5.45 -10.03 -9.17
CA GLU A 228 -4.15 -10.22 -8.51
C GLU A 228 -3.80 -9.03 -7.61
N GLY A 229 -4.01 -7.79 -8.09
CA GLY A 229 -3.75 -6.58 -7.30
C GLY A 229 -4.66 -6.47 -6.08
N ARG A 230 -5.95 -6.80 -6.22
CA ARG A 230 -6.87 -6.83 -5.07
C ARG A 230 -6.50 -7.93 -4.07
N HIS A 231 -6.15 -9.12 -4.58
CA HIS A 231 -5.67 -10.21 -3.72
C HIS A 231 -4.43 -9.78 -2.94
N SER A 232 -3.42 -9.23 -3.62
CA SER A 232 -2.18 -8.76 -3.00
C SER A 232 -2.42 -7.68 -1.94
N MET A 233 -3.32 -6.73 -2.22
CA MET A 233 -3.71 -5.72 -1.23
C MET A 233 -4.35 -6.39 0.00
N CYS A 234 -5.25 -7.37 -0.17
CA CYS A 234 -5.84 -8.08 0.95
C CYS A 234 -4.78 -8.87 1.74
N GLU A 235 -3.83 -9.51 1.06
CA GLU A 235 -2.73 -10.23 1.72
C GLU A 235 -1.85 -9.32 2.56
N ASP A 236 -1.55 -8.10 2.09
CA ASP A 236 -0.85 -7.09 2.88
C ASP A 236 -1.60 -6.74 4.17
N TYR A 237 -2.94 -6.60 4.13
CA TYR A 237 -3.75 -6.34 5.32
C TYR A 237 -3.90 -7.59 6.20
N ARG A 238 -4.03 -8.79 5.64
CA ARG A 238 -4.05 -10.07 6.37
C ARG A 238 -2.75 -10.28 7.15
N ALA A 239 -1.60 -10.05 6.50
CA ALA A 239 -0.29 -10.08 7.15
C ALA A 239 -0.21 -9.10 8.32
N ALA A 240 -0.73 -7.88 8.14
CA ALA A 240 -0.74 -6.85 9.20
C ALA A 240 -1.59 -7.24 10.40
N ALA A 241 -2.66 -8.02 10.19
CA ALA A 241 -3.56 -8.48 11.25
C ALA A 241 -3.13 -9.84 11.88
N SER A 242 -2.03 -10.42 11.45
CA SER A 242 -1.54 -11.73 11.90
C SER A 242 -0.03 -11.71 12.15
N ILE A 243 0.77 -12.15 11.20
CA ILE A 243 2.22 -12.34 11.34
C ILE A 243 2.99 -11.05 11.71
N ASP A 244 2.54 -9.89 11.23
CA ASP A 244 3.18 -8.62 11.62
C ASP A 244 2.97 -8.30 13.10
N LEU A 245 1.82 -8.70 13.70
CA LEU A 245 1.58 -8.53 15.13
C LEU A 245 2.50 -9.43 15.97
N GLU A 246 2.77 -10.64 15.50
CA GLU A 246 3.73 -11.54 16.15
C GLU A 246 5.15 -10.96 16.10
N HIS A 247 5.56 -10.46 14.94
CA HIS A 247 6.85 -9.80 14.77
C HIS A 247 7.00 -8.56 15.64
N ASP A 248 5.97 -7.72 15.69
CA ASP A 248 6.00 -6.49 16.48
C ASP A 248 5.96 -6.78 17.99
N ALA A 249 5.16 -7.79 18.43
CA ALA A 249 5.10 -8.22 19.80
C ALA A 249 6.45 -8.73 20.34
N ALA A 250 7.18 -9.48 19.49
CA ALA A 250 8.52 -9.97 19.82
C ALA A 250 9.57 -8.86 19.95
N ASP A 251 9.32 -7.69 19.36
CA ASP A 251 10.25 -6.57 19.26
C ASP A 251 9.81 -5.34 20.09
N LEU A 252 8.88 -5.46 21.03
CA LEU A 252 8.37 -4.33 21.83
C LEU A 252 9.47 -3.60 22.62
N ASP A 253 10.50 -4.33 23.05
CA ASP A 253 11.65 -3.77 23.78
C ASP A 253 12.64 -3.04 22.89
N ARG A 254 12.57 -3.26 21.57
CA ARG A 254 13.49 -2.64 20.61
C ARG A 254 13.02 -1.23 20.27
N ARG A 255 13.97 -0.30 20.21
CA ARG A 255 13.72 1.08 19.81
C ARG A 255 14.49 1.44 18.56
N ILE A 256 13.84 2.18 17.67
CA ILE A 256 14.47 2.76 16.47
C ILE A 256 15.65 3.62 16.91
N ARG A 257 16.80 3.41 16.27
CA ARG A 257 18.06 4.07 16.64
C ARG A 257 18.30 5.37 15.90
N CYS A 258 17.89 5.44 14.62
CA CYS A 258 18.05 6.65 13.82
C CYS A 258 17.06 7.75 14.26
N PRO A 259 17.32 9.03 13.94
CA PRO A 259 16.34 10.09 14.08
C PRO A 259 15.06 9.79 13.29
N VAL A 260 13.92 10.10 13.91
CA VAL A 260 12.58 9.89 13.34
C VAL A 260 11.83 11.21 13.27
N ASN A 261 11.19 11.49 12.13
CA ASN A 261 10.19 12.55 12.02
C ASN A 261 8.83 11.91 11.69
N VAL A 262 7.78 12.33 12.37
CA VAL A 262 6.44 11.80 12.18
C VAL A 262 5.51 12.93 11.74
N LEU A 263 4.91 12.76 10.57
CA LEU A 263 3.98 13.72 10.00
C LEU A 263 2.60 13.08 9.96
N TRP A 264 1.57 13.79 10.41
CA TRP A 264 0.20 13.30 10.36
C TRP A 264 -0.74 14.37 9.81
N ALA A 265 -1.88 13.97 9.28
CA ALA A 265 -2.88 14.89 8.77
C ALA A 265 -3.48 15.67 9.95
N ALA A 266 -3.25 16.98 10.00
CA ALA A 266 -3.90 17.86 10.95
C ALA A 266 -5.42 17.78 10.77
N ASP A 267 -6.17 17.64 11.86
CA ASP A 267 -7.61 17.35 11.86
C ASP A 267 -7.99 16.03 11.14
N GLY A 268 -7.02 15.18 10.81
CA GLY A 268 -7.21 13.84 10.27
C GLY A 268 -7.62 12.82 11.35
N ALA A 269 -7.85 11.57 10.93
CA ALA A 269 -8.24 10.53 11.87
C ALA A 269 -7.10 10.17 12.84
N MET A 270 -5.84 10.16 12.39
CA MET A 270 -4.70 9.91 13.28
C MET A 270 -4.59 10.97 14.36
N ASP A 271 -4.73 12.26 14.00
CA ASP A 271 -4.69 13.40 14.94
C ASP A 271 -5.80 13.31 15.99
N ARG A 272 -7.03 13.02 15.55
CA ARG A 272 -8.20 12.96 16.47
C ARG A 272 -8.22 11.72 17.38
N LEU A 273 -7.60 10.63 16.96
CA LEU A 273 -7.71 9.35 17.66
C LEU A 273 -6.51 9.05 18.57
N TYR A 274 -5.35 9.67 18.29
CA TYR A 274 -4.09 9.28 18.92
C TYR A 274 -3.22 10.46 19.29
N ASP A 275 -2.52 10.38 20.43
CA ASP A 275 -1.33 11.20 20.65
C ASP A 275 -0.16 10.58 19.86
N VAL A 276 -0.07 10.98 18.60
CA VAL A 276 0.87 10.40 17.63
C VAL A 276 2.31 10.49 18.12
N LEU A 277 2.71 11.65 18.68
CA LEU A 277 4.08 11.82 19.17
C LEU A 277 4.38 10.97 20.42
N ALA A 278 3.46 10.90 21.37
CA ALA A 278 3.66 10.07 22.56
C ALA A 278 3.88 8.60 22.18
N ILE A 279 3.02 8.07 21.30
CA ILE A 279 3.12 6.69 20.81
C ILE A 279 4.47 6.42 20.14
N TRP A 280 4.94 7.31 19.26
CA TRP A 280 6.22 7.11 18.57
C TRP A 280 7.42 7.28 19.49
N ARG A 281 7.34 8.11 20.55
CA ARG A 281 8.38 8.23 21.57
C ARG A 281 8.59 6.96 22.39
N GLU A 282 7.58 6.09 22.45
CA GLU A 282 7.75 4.75 23.03
C GLU A 282 8.56 3.81 22.11
N ARG A 283 8.58 4.07 20.78
CA ARG A 283 9.19 3.20 19.78
C ARG A 283 10.52 3.72 19.24
N ALA A 284 10.87 4.98 19.46
CA ALA A 284 12.11 5.58 18.97
C ALA A 284 12.78 6.45 20.04
N ARG A 285 14.10 6.62 19.93
CA ARG A 285 14.89 7.40 20.89
C ARG A 285 14.83 8.90 20.64
N ASN A 286 14.80 9.28 19.37
CA ASN A 286 14.78 10.67 18.93
C ASN A 286 13.63 10.88 17.94
N VAL A 287 12.55 11.50 18.40
CA VAL A 287 11.31 11.70 17.64
C VAL A 287 10.95 13.17 17.61
N THR A 288 10.81 13.69 16.40
CA THR A 288 10.18 14.98 16.10
C THR A 288 8.91 14.73 15.28
N GLY A 289 8.08 15.73 15.11
CA GLY A 289 6.91 15.63 14.23
C GLY A 289 5.87 16.69 14.48
N LYS A 290 4.91 16.77 13.56
CA LYS A 290 3.80 17.71 13.61
C LYS A 290 2.64 17.32 12.71
N GLY A 291 1.46 17.90 12.97
CA GLY A 291 0.33 17.89 12.05
C GLY A 291 0.63 18.69 10.79
N MET A 292 0.20 18.16 9.64
CA MET A 292 0.42 18.71 8.30
C MET A 292 -0.91 18.91 7.57
N PRO A 293 -1.02 19.90 6.67
CA PRO A 293 -2.15 19.99 5.74
C PRO A 293 -2.10 18.89 4.68
N GLY A 294 -3.16 18.76 3.88
CA GLY A 294 -3.21 17.86 2.71
C GLY A 294 -3.86 16.51 2.96
N GLY A 295 -4.28 16.21 4.20
CA GLY A 295 -4.96 14.97 4.55
C GLY A 295 -4.04 13.75 4.57
N HIS A 296 -4.63 12.55 4.49
CA HIS A 296 -3.90 11.28 4.58
C HIS A 296 -2.79 11.13 3.52
N ASN A 297 -3.05 11.60 2.31
CA ASN A 297 -2.08 11.59 1.21
C ASN A 297 -1.45 12.99 1.04
N MET A 298 -0.87 13.52 2.12
CA MET A 298 -0.36 14.90 2.16
C MET A 298 0.72 15.19 1.12
N GLN A 299 1.47 14.18 0.66
CA GLN A 299 2.44 14.31 -0.42
C GLN A 299 1.78 14.67 -1.77
N GLU A 300 0.47 14.41 -1.91
CA GLU A 300 -0.35 14.85 -3.06
C GLU A 300 -1.18 16.09 -2.73
N GLY A 301 -1.70 16.18 -1.52
CA GLY A 301 -2.62 17.24 -1.10
C GLY A 301 -1.93 18.54 -0.70
N ALA A 302 -0.68 18.49 -0.25
CA ALA A 302 0.14 19.63 0.19
C ALA A 302 1.63 19.39 -0.12
N PRO A 303 2.00 19.18 -1.41
CA PRO A 303 3.36 18.76 -1.77
C PRO A 303 4.44 19.78 -1.40
N ASN A 304 4.13 21.06 -1.38
CA ASN A 304 5.11 22.10 -1.03
C ASN A 304 5.47 22.06 0.46
N GLU A 305 4.47 21.93 1.32
CA GLU A 305 4.63 21.87 2.76
C GLU A 305 5.34 20.58 3.17
N VAL A 306 4.97 19.46 2.56
CA VAL A 306 5.63 18.16 2.77
C VAL A 306 7.09 18.22 2.32
N LEU A 307 7.36 18.77 1.14
CA LEU A 307 8.72 18.93 0.65
C LEU A 307 9.58 19.76 1.60
N ALA A 308 9.09 20.92 2.05
CA ALA A 308 9.82 21.78 2.96
C ALA A 308 10.19 21.08 4.27
N GLU A 309 9.26 20.30 4.82
CA GLU A 309 9.50 19.52 6.04
C GLU A 309 10.50 18.39 5.81
N LEU A 310 10.36 17.62 4.71
CA LEU A 310 11.30 16.57 4.35
C LEU A 310 12.72 17.12 4.17
N GLN A 311 12.87 18.23 3.42
CA GLN A 311 14.18 18.84 3.20
C GLN A 311 14.78 19.33 4.52
N SER A 312 14.00 19.99 5.39
CA SER A 312 14.46 20.44 6.69
C SER A 312 15.01 19.28 7.55
N PHE A 313 14.25 18.19 7.65
CA PHE A 313 14.65 17.05 8.47
C PHE A 313 15.79 16.24 7.84
N LEU A 314 15.77 16.03 6.53
CA LEU A 314 16.78 15.19 5.86
C LEU A 314 18.16 15.86 5.81
N ARG A 315 18.24 17.20 5.73
CA ARG A 315 19.52 17.96 5.76
C ARG A 315 20.12 18.05 7.17
N ALA A 316 19.31 18.13 8.23
CA ALA A 316 19.76 18.21 9.62
C ALA A 316 20.60 16.99 10.04
#